data_7b835d7be2225bcbdb37784a37e053f8
#
_entry.id   7b835d7be2225bcbdb37784a37e053f8
#
_cell.length_a   1.000
_cell.length_b   1.000
_cell.length_c   1.000
_cell.angle_alpha   90.00
_cell.angle_beta   90.00
_cell.angle_gamma   90.00
#
_symmetry.space_group_name_H-M   'P 1'
#
loop_
_entity.id
_entity.type
_entity.pdbx_description
1 polymer ?
#
loop_
_entity_poly.entity_id
_entity_poly.type
_entity_poly.pdbx_seq_one_letter_code
_entity_poly.pdbx_strand_id
1 'polypeptide(L)'
;PFSGGRTYYCHPSLKDADKPKIPHQSSATGMQAIPATGVAMGIQYKDMMKMSATPSAISVCSLGDASVTEGEIAEAFQMAALKQFPILYLVQDNGWDISATAEETRAMNAFEYAKGFPGLEAVSIDGTDFMTCYTTIKDVIHRMRTERRPFLIHANVPLLNHHTSGVRKEWYRHDLEDHKKQDPYTKLHQQLVASGIDIAKLDEIENAAKEKVAQHLERALKAPDPVPSDLFTHDFAPTMIT
;
A
#
# COMPACT_ATOMS: atom_id res chain seq x y z
N PRO A 1 -18.12 14.13 -11.17
CA PRO A 1 -17.14 13.47 -10.30
C PRO A 1 -16.46 12.36 -11.10
N PHE A 2 -15.17 12.18 -10.98
CA PHE A 2 -14.43 11.25 -11.84
C PHE A 2 -14.71 9.75 -11.53
N SER A 3 -15.27 9.42 -10.40
CA SER A 3 -15.74 8.07 -10.08
C SER A 3 -17.25 7.87 -10.33
N GLY A 4 -17.96 8.90 -10.83
CA GLY A 4 -19.41 8.86 -10.94
C GLY A 4 -20.15 8.69 -9.60
N GLY A 5 -19.49 8.97 -8.48
CA GLY A 5 -20.04 8.77 -7.14
C GLY A 5 -19.94 7.33 -6.59
N ARG A 6 -19.31 6.40 -7.34
CA ARG A 6 -19.19 4.97 -6.93
C ARG A 6 -18.24 4.76 -5.79
N THR A 7 -17.22 5.60 -5.68
CA THR A 7 -16.24 5.56 -4.61
C THR A 7 -15.62 6.93 -4.41
N TYR A 8 -15.13 7.20 -3.21
CA TYR A 8 -14.40 8.43 -2.93
C TYR A 8 -12.93 8.24 -3.29
N TYR A 9 -12.39 9.10 -4.16
CA TYR A 9 -11.00 9.05 -4.65
C TYR A 9 -10.53 7.67 -5.14
N CYS A 10 -11.42 6.91 -5.75
CA CYS A 10 -11.09 5.59 -6.29
C CYS A 10 -10.46 4.63 -5.26
N HIS A 11 -10.86 4.71 -3.99
CA HIS A 11 -10.41 3.75 -2.98
C HIS A 11 -11.08 2.39 -3.24
N PRO A 12 -10.33 1.40 -3.73
CA PRO A 12 -10.91 0.11 -4.07
C PRO A 12 -11.26 -0.69 -2.81
N SER A 13 -12.27 -1.54 -2.93
CA SER A 13 -12.48 -2.63 -1.99
C SER A 13 -12.58 -3.94 -2.77
N LEU A 14 -12.10 -5.04 -2.19
CA LEU A 14 -12.09 -6.34 -2.83
C LEU A 14 -12.48 -7.42 -1.82
N LYS A 15 -13.52 -8.18 -2.12
CA LYS A 15 -14.03 -9.29 -1.29
C LYS A 15 -13.94 -10.66 -2.01
N ASP A 16 -13.17 -10.74 -3.08
CA ASP A 16 -12.95 -11.99 -3.82
C ASP A 16 -12.32 -13.04 -2.90
N ALA A 17 -12.87 -14.28 -2.92
CA ALA A 17 -12.42 -15.36 -2.04
C ALA A 17 -10.96 -15.78 -2.35
N ASP A 18 -10.57 -15.71 -3.61
CA ASP A 18 -9.29 -16.23 -4.11
C ASP A 18 -8.18 -15.15 -4.16
N LYS A 19 -8.48 -13.94 -3.69
CA LYS A 19 -7.56 -12.80 -3.71
C LYS A 19 -7.38 -12.21 -2.32
N PRO A 20 -6.33 -11.39 -2.11
CA PRO A 20 -6.21 -10.60 -0.91
C PRO A 20 -7.47 -9.74 -0.70
N LYS A 21 -7.99 -9.72 0.52
CA LYS A 21 -9.13 -8.88 0.87
C LYS A 21 -8.68 -7.44 1.06
N ILE A 22 -9.32 -6.52 0.37
CA ILE A 22 -9.06 -5.09 0.49
C ILE A 22 -10.31 -4.46 1.09
N PRO A 23 -10.31 -4.12 2.40
CA PRO A 23 -11.42 -3.40 3.02
C PRO A 23 -11.53 -1.99 2.45
N HIS A 24 -12.71 -1.38 2.57
CA HIS A 24 -12.88 0.03 2.25
C HIS A 24 -11.96 0.89 3.13
N GLN A 25 -11.35 1.92 2.52
CA GLN A 25 -10.36 2.77 3.16
C GLN A 25 -10.91 4.20 3.33
N SER A 26 -10.48 4.88 4.38
CA SER A 26 -10.66 6.32 4.52
C SER A 26 -9.75 7.08 3.56
N SER A 27 -10.17 8.28 3.15
CA SER A 27 -9.32 9.22 2.40
C SER A 27 -8.45 10.10 3.30
N ALA A 28 -8.66 10.07 4.63
CA ALA A 28 -7.81 10.81 5.55
C ALA A 28 -6.42 10.14 5.62
N THR A 29 -5.39 10.96 5.45
CA THR A 29 -3.99 10.52 5.43
C THR A 29 -3.64 9.80 6.73
N GLY A 30 -3.03 8.63 6.65
CA GLY A 30 -2.64 7.83 7.83
C GLY A 30 -3.77 7.01 8.48
N MET A 31 -5.03 7.37 8.26
CA MET A 31 -6.19 6.77 8.93
C MET A 31 -6.32 5.25 8.69
N GLN A 32 -5.78 4.72 7.59
CA GLN A 32 -5.82 3.29 7.29
C GLN A 32 -5.01 2.43 8.27
N ALA A 33 -4.08 3.01 9.01
CA ALA A 33 -3.24 2.27 9.96
C ALA A 33 -4.05 1.67 11.12
N ILE A 34 -5.00 2.41 11.68
CA ILE A 34 -5.85 1.94 12.78
C ILE A 34 -6.69 0.72 12.37
N PRO A 35 -7.52 0.78 11.31
CA PRO A 35 -8.30 -0.39 10.91
C PRO A 35 -7.44 -1.57 10.43
N ALA A 36 -6.30 -1.32 9.77
CA ALA A 36 -5.38 -2.38 9.37
C ALA A 36 -4.79 -3.12 10.58
N THR A 37 -4.45 -2.38 11.65
CA THR A 37 -4.01 -2.93 12.93
C THR A 37 -5.14 -3.69 13.62
N GLY A 38 -6.37 -3.18 13.55
CA GLY A 38 -7.58 -3.87 14.03
C GLY A 38 -7.84 -5.19 13.29
N VAL A 39 -7.62 -5.23 11.98
CA VAL A 39 -7.69 -6.47 11.19
C VAL A 39 -6.64 -7.48 11.69
N ALA A 40 -5.40 -7.06 11.92
CA ALA A 40 -4.35 -7.92 12.45
C ALA A 40 -4.68 -8.46 13.86
N MET A 41 -5.28 -7.62 14.71
CA MET A 41 -5.80 -8.04 16.01
C MET A 41 -6.89 -9.11 15.86
N GLY A 42 -7.84 -8.91 14.94
CA GLY A 42 -8.90 -9.90 14.66
C GLY A 42 -8.33 -11.22 14.11
N ILE A 43 -7.29 -11.16 13.27
CA ILE A 43 -6.58 -12.36 12.79
C ILE A 43 -5.95 -13.10 13.97
N GLN A 44 -5.19 -12.42 14.83
CA GLN A 44 -4.57 -13.03 16.00
C GLN A 44 -5.61 -13.63 16.96
N TYR A 45 -6.71 -12.93 17.21
CA TYR A 45 -7.81 -13.45 18.02
C TYR A 45 -8.38 -14.76 17.46
N LYS A 46 -8.65 -14.81 16.14
CA LYS A 46 -9.15 -16.03 15.49
C LYS A 46 -8.16 -17.19 15.59
N ASP A 47 -6.86 -16.91 15.43
CA ASP A 47 -5.82 -17.92 15.58
C ASP A 47 -5.79 -18.50 17.01
N MET A 48 -5.83 -17.63 18.03
CA MET A 48 -5.88 -18.02 19.45
C MET A 48 -7.12 -18.87 19.78
N MET A 49 -8.27 -18.50 19.22
CA MET A 49 -9.54 -19.23 19.43
C MET A 49 -9.71 -20.45 18.52
N LYS A 50 -8.71 -20.77 17.68
CA LYS A 50 -8.77 -21.86 16.68
C LYS A 50 -9.94 -21.72 15.69
N MET A 51 -10.34 -20.49 15.39
CA MET A 51 -11.44 -20.14 14.48
C MET A 51 -10.93 -19.69 13.10
N SER A 52 -9.63 -19.73 12.86
CA SER A 52 -9.05 -19.24 11.62
C SER A 52 -9.33 -20.20 10.47
N ALA A 53 -10.05 -19.73 9.46
CA ALA A 53 -10.25 -20.45 8.19
C ALA A 53 -8.99 -20.38 7.30
N THR A 54 -8.11 -19.42 7.54
CA THR A 54 -6.84 -19.22 6.81
C THR A 54 -5.72 -19.08 7.84
N PRO A 55 -5.13 -20.20 8.27
CA PRO A 55 -4.00 -20.15 9.20
C PRO A 55 -2.88 -19.29 8.64
N SER A 56 -2.21 -18.55 9.53
CA SER A 56 -1.09 -17.67 9.18
C SER A 56 -1.45 -16.50 8.27
N ALA A 57 -2.73 -16.09 8.23
CA ALA A 57 -3.12 -14.84 7.60
C ALA A 57 -2.37 -13.65 8.24
N ILE A 58 -2.15 -12.61 7.45
CA ILE A 58 -1.47 -11.37 7.86
C ILE A 58 -2.26 -10.16 7.39
N SER A 59 -2.03 -9.02 8.00
CA SER A 59 -2.49 -7.72 7.52
C SER A 59 -1.35 -6.96 6.86
N VAL A 60 -1.65 -6.18 5.81
CA VAL A 60 -0.69 -5.28 5.17
C VAL A 60 -1.31 -3.89 5.12
N CYS A 61 -0.60 -2.89 5.62
CA CYS A 61 -0.97 -1.48 5.58
C CYS A 61 0.06 -0.73 4.73
N SER A 62 -0.36 -0.21 3.57
CA SER A 62 0.47 0.64 2.73
C SER A 62 0.30 2.10 3.14
N LEU A 63 1.42 2.80 3.32
CA LEU A 63 1.50 4.18 3.78
C LEU A 63 2.44 4.99 2.89
N GLY A 64 2.16 6.28 2.73
CA GLY A 64 3.16 7.24 2.28
C GLY A 64 4.04 7.70 3.44
N ASP A 65 5.18 8.28 3.12
CA ASP A 65 6.14 8.80 4.09
C ASP A 65 5.56 9.92 4.96
N ALA A 66 4.85 10.88 4.36
CA ALA A 66 4.17 11.93 5.10
C ALA A 66 3.04 11.39 5.98
N SER A 67 2.38 10.30 5.58
CA SER A 67 1.34 9.66 6.40
C SER A 67 1.85 9.22 7.78
N VAL A 68 3.15 8.92 7.90
CA VAL A 68 3.75 8.46 9.16
C VAL A 68 3.84 9.57 10.21
N THR A 69 3.65 10.82 9.83
CA THR A 69 3.62 11.95 10.77
C THR A 69 2.26 12.15 11.46
N GLU A 70 1.22 11.45 11.00
CA GLU A 70 -0.11 11.51 11.60
C GLU A 70 -0.17 10.79 12.96
N GLY A 71 -0.96 11.33 13.90
CA GLY A 71 -1.01 10.83 15.27
C GLY A 71 -1.46 9.37 15.39
N GLU A 72 -2.38 8.93 14.54
CA GLU A 72 -2.92 7.58 14.48
C GLU A 72 -1.84 6.52 14.21
N ILE A 73 -0.76 6.91 13.55
CA ILE A 73 0.35 6.00 13.24
C ILE A 73 1.08 5.59 14.52
N ALA A 74 1.33 6.53 15.43
CA ALA A 74 1.95 6.23 16.71
C ALA A 74 1.13 5.22 17.52
N GLU A 75 -0.19 5.40 17.56
CA GLU A 75 -1.11 4.49 18.24
C GLU A 75 -1.13 3.10 17.59
N ALA A 76 -1.18 3.04 16.26
CA ALA A 76 -1.14 1.79 15.51
C ALA A 76 0.17 1.02 15.77
N PHE A 77 1.32 1.69 15.70
CA PHE A 77 2.64 1.09 15.92
C PHE A 77 2.78 0.61 17.37
N GLN A 78 2.36 1.45 18.33
CA GLN A 78 2.38 1.11 19.76
C GLN A 78 1.56 -0.16 20.05
N MET A 79 0.34 -0.23 19.54
CA MET A 79 -0.53 -1.38 19.76
C MET A 79 0.00 -2.64 19.06
N ALA A 80 0.46 -2.51 17.82
CA ALA A 80 1.04 -3.64 17.07
C ALA A 80 2.29 -4.20 17.75
N ALA A 81 3.20 -3.32 18.19
CA ALA A 81 4.42 -3.70 18.90
C ALA A 81 4.10 -4.36 20.26
N LEU A 82 3.21 -3.74 21.05
CA LEU A 82 2.83 -4.24 22.39
C LEU A 82 2.17 -5.62 22.31
N LYS A 83 1.29 -5.85 21.34
CA LYS A 83 0.50 -7.08 21.21
C LYS A 83 1.06 -8.07 20.21
N GLN A 84 2.16 -7.72 19.55
CA GLN A 84 2.81 -8.57 18.53
C GLN A 84 1.81 -9.02 17.45
N PHE A 85 1.10 -8.06 16.85
CA PHE A 85 0.15 -8.34 15.79
C PHE A 85 0.86 -8.69 14.46
N PRO A 86 0.34 -9.64 13.68
CA PRO A 86 0.91 -10.02 12.39
C PRO A 86 0.55 -9.00 11.29
N ILE A 87 1.18 -7.82 11.34
CA ILE A 87 0.97 -6.72 10.40
C ILE A 87 2.28 -6.25 9.79
N LEU A 88 2.25 -5.98 8.48
CA LEU A 88 3.28 -5.26 7.75
C LEU A 88 2.83 -3.82 7.51
N TYR A 89 3.60 -2.86 7.97
CA TYR A 89 3.51 -1.48 7.53
C TYR A 89 4.52 -1.26 6.39
N LEU A 90 4.02 -1.05 5.17
CA LEU A 90 4.82 -0.76 4.00
C LEU A 90 4.80 0.75 3.73
N VAL A 91 5.88 1.43 4.05
CA VAL A 91 6.02 2.88 3.86
C VAL A 91 6.78 3.15 2.57
N GLN A 92 6.13 3.84 1.64
CA GLN A 92 6.70 4.27 0.37
C GLN A 92 7.17 5.71 0.51
N ASP A 93 8.48 5.90 0.70
CA ASP A 93 9.09 7.21 0.92
C ASP A 93 9.58 7.79 -0.41
N ASN A 94 8.89 8.82 -0.88
CA ASN A 94 9.26 9.55 -2.09
C ASN A 94 9.84 10.94 -1.79
N GLY A 95 10.00 11.31 -0.52
CA GLY A 95 10.57 12.57 -0.07
C GLY A 95 9.64 13.79 -0.17
N TRP A 96 8.36 13.58 -0.53
CA TRP A 96 7.42 14.66 -0.78
C TRP A 96 6.04 14.42 -0.16
N ASP A 97 5.52 15.44 0.50
CA ASP A 97 4.13 15.55 0.94
C ASP A 97 3.41 16.61 0.09
N ILE A 98 2.81 16.18 -1.02
CA ILE A 98 2.26 17.04 -2.09
C ILE A 98 3.35 18.01 -2.58
N SER A 99 3.41 19.24 -2.01
CA SER A 99 4.34 20.30 -2.38
C SER A 99 5.38 20.64 -1.29
N ALA A 100 5.34 19.95 -0.15
CA ALA A 100 6.30 20.10 0.93
C ALA A 100 7.36 18.99 0.89
N THR A 101 8.60 19.32 1.17
CA THR A 101 9.70 18.35 1.21
C THR A 101 9.72 17.57 2.52
N ALA A 102 10.51 16.50 2.55
CA ALA A 102 10.74 15.72 3.74
C ALA A 102 11.32 16.58 4.88
N GLU A 103 12.26 17.47 4.57
CA GLU A 103 12.92 18.35 5.54
C GLU A 103 11.96 19.37 6.15
N GLU A 104 10.90 19.75 5.42
CA GLU A 104 9.89 20.68 5.90
C GLU A 104 8.84 19.99 6.80
N THR A 105 8.65 18.69 6.66
CA THR A 105 7.51 17.99 7.28
C THR A 105 7.90 17.04 8.40
N ARG A 106 9.14 16.54 8.46
CA ARG A 106 9.51 15.51 9.44
C ARG A 106 10.97 15.57 9.87
N ALA A 107 11.22 15.30 11.14
CA ALA A 107 12.55 15.25 11.73
C ALA A 107 13.29 13.94 11.43
N MET A 108 12.57 12.87 11.07
CA MET A 108 13.12 11.53 10.82
C MET A 108 12.23 10.75 9.84
N ASN A 109 12.79 9.79 9.13
CA ASN A 109 12.02 8.91 8.26
C ASN A 109 11.31 7.80 9.04
N ALA A 110 10.46 7.01 8.36
CA ALA A 110 9.68 5.95 8.99
C ALA A 110 10.53 4.82 9.60
N PHE A 111 11.69 4.53 9.01
CA PHE A 111 12.61 3.52 9.57
C PHE A 111 13.19 3.96 10.91
N GLU A 112 13.61 5.23 11.02
CA GLU A 112 14.09 5.79 12.28
C GLU A 112 12.97 5.91 13.32
N TYR A 113 11.78 6.32 12.88
CA TYR A 113 10.60 6.45 13.75
C TYR A 113 10.19 5.11 14.37
N ALA A 114 10.22 4.03 13.58
CA ALA A 114 9.88 2.69 14.06
C ALA A 114 10.77 2.19 15.20
N LYS A 115 12.01 2.67 15.31
CA LYS A 115 12.93 2.31 16.42
C LYS A 115 12.41 2.76 17.80
N GLY A 116 11.50 3.72 17.84
CA GLY A 116 10.82 4.14 19.07
C GLY A 116 9.79 3.14 19.61
N PHE A 117 9.49 2.06 18.87
CA PHE A 117 8.48 1.06 19.21
C PHE A 117 9.11 -0.33 19.36
N PRO A 118 9.67 -0.68 20.54
CA PRO A 118 10.27 -1.98 20.76
C PRO A 118 9.31 -3.13 20.45
N GLY A 119 9.72 -4.03 19.58
CA GLY A 119 8.88 -5.14 19.10
C GLY A 119 8.33 -4.94 17.68
N LEU A 120 8.45 -3.74 17.10
CA LEU A 120 8.25 -3.48 15.69
C LEU A 120 9.61 -3.52 14.98
N GLU A 121 9.87 -4.58 14.22
CA GLU A 121 11.11 -4.68 13.44
C GLU A 121 10.99 -3.88 12.16
N ALA A 122 11.98 -3.04 11.88
CA ALA A 122 12.02 -2.22 10.69
C ALA A 122 13.20 -2.53 9.79
N VAL A 123 13.00 -2.43 8.47
CA VAL A 123 14.04 -2.51 7.46
C VAL A 123 13.85 -1.38 6.44
N SER A 124 14.96 -0.78 6.01
CA SER A 124 14.97 0.23 4.93
C SER A 124 15.59 -0.37 3.67
N ILE A 125 14.94 -0.16 2.53
CA ILE A 125 15.35 -0.72 1.23
C ILE A 125 15.33 0.32 0.12
N ASP A 126 16.11 0.06 -0.94
CA ASP A 126 15.96 0.71 -2.23
C ASP A 126 14.71 0.16 -2.93
N GLY A 127 13.62 0.94 -2.92
CA GLY A 127 12.36 0.59 -3.58
C GLY A 127 12.42 0.65 -5.11
N THR A 128 13.55 1.06 -5.68
CA THR A 128 13.76 1.06 -7.15
C THR A 128 14.39 -0.23 -7.66
N ASP A 129 14.92 -1.08 -6.78
CA ASP A 129 15.46 -2.40 -7.13
C ASP A 129 14.44 -3.50 -6.90
N PHE A 130 13.95 -4.09 -7.98
CA PHE A 130 12.91 -5.11 -7.92
C PHE A 130 13.34 -6.35 -7.11
N MET A 131 14.58 -6.82 -7.28
CA MET A 131 15.03 -8.04 -6.59
C MET A 131 15.19 -7.82 -5.10
N THR A 132 15.68 -6.66 -4.70
CA THR A 132 15.74 -6.24 -3.28
C THR A 132 14.33 -6.18 -2.69
N CYS A 133 13.39 -5.53 -3.38
CA CYS A 133 11.99 -5.47 -2.94
C CYS A 133 11.38 -6.87 -2.80
N TYR A 134 11.50 -7.70 -3.85
CA TYR A 134 10.91 -9.04 -3.86
C TYR A 134 11.46 -9.93 -2.76
N THR A 135 12.79 -9.99 -2.60
CA THR A 135 13.42 -10.86 -1.61
C THR A 135 13.13 -10.41 -0.18
N THR A 136 13.19 -9.09 0.09
CA THR A 136 12.89 -8.54 1.42
C THR A 136 11.43 -8.74 1.79
N ILE A 137 10.49 -8.40 0.89
CA ILE A 137 9.05 -8.57 1.17
C ILE A 137 8.72 -10.05 1.37
N LYS A 138 9.28 -10.94 0.55
CA LYS A 138 9.10 -12.39 0.69
C LYS A 138 9.59 -12.90 2.05
N ASP A 139 10.77 -12.49 2.48
CA ASP A 139 11.32 -12.86 3.79
C ASP A 139 10.45 -12.33 4.93
N VAL A 140 10.11 -11.05 4.91
CA VAL A 140 9.28 -10.42 5.93
C VAL A 140 7.91 -11.11 6.03
N ILE A 141 7.25 -11.40 4.89
CA ILE A 141 5.97 -12.13 4.89
C ILE A 141 6.14 -13.53 5.49
N HIS A 142 7.20 -14.23 5.15
CA HIS A 142 7.49 -15.55 5.72
C HIS A 142 7.65 -15.45 7.24
N ARG A 143 8.47 -14.52 7.72
CA ARG A 143 8.70 -14.30 9.14
C ARG A 143 7.44 -13.86 9.88
N MET A 144 6.64 -12.98 9.32
CA MET A 144 5.35 -12.60 9.90
C MET A 144 4.40 -13.78 10.07
N ARG A 145 4.38 -14.69 9.11
CA ARG A 145 3.54 -15.90 9.17
C ARG A 145 4.02 -16.89 10.23
N THR A 146 5.32 -16.97 10.47
CA THR A 146 5.92 -17.91 11.41
C THR A 146 6.10 -17.32 12.81
N GLU A 147 6.58 -16.08 12.90
CA GLU A 147 6.89 -15.41 14.17
C GLU A 147 5.68 -14.66 14.76
N ARG A 148 4.64 -14.40 13.94
CA ARG A 148 3.40 -13.72 14.34
C ARG A 148 3.64 -12.39 15.04
N ARG A 149 4.45 -11.52 14.44
CA ARG A 149 4.80 -10.19 14.98
C ARG A 149 4.83 -9.12 13.89
N PRO A 150 4.82 -7.82 14.26
CA PRO A 150 4.76 -6.74 13.30
C PRO A 150 6.13 -6.43 12.67
N PHE A 151 6.07 -5.95 11.43
CA PHE A 151 7.21 -5.45 10.66
C PHE A 151 6.88 -4.12 9.99
N LEU A 152 7.91 -3.32 9.76
CA LEU A 152 7.86 -2.14 8.91
C LEU A 152 8.91 -2.27 7.80
N ILE A 153 8.50 -2.05 6.55
CA ILE A 153 9.41 -1.85 5.43
C ILE A 153 9.33 -0.39 5.01
N HIS A 154 10.45 0.31 5.09
CA HIS A 154 10.64 1.65 4.56
C HIS A 154 11.32 1.53 3.21
N ALA A 155 10.59 1.82 2.13
CA ALA A 155 11.07 1.74 0.76
C ALA A 155 11.29 3.14 0.20
N ASN A 156 12.54 3.48 -0.14
CA ASN A 156 12.86 4.71 -0.85
C ASN A 156 12.46 4.56 -2.32
N VAL A 157 11.53 5.38 -2.79
CA VAL A 157 10.93 5.28 -4.12
C VAL A 157 10.91 6.64 -4.83
N PRO A 158 10.98 6.70 -6.17
CA PRO A 158 10.76 7.95 -6.87
C PRO A 158 9.27 8.28 -6.98
N LEU A 159 8.93 9.56 -6.99
CA LEU A 159 7.61 10.05 -7.39
C LEU A 159 7.65 10.44 -8.87
N LEU A 160 7.21 9.53 -9.74
CA LEU A 160 7.29 9.69 -11.20
C LEU A 160 6.16 10.54 -11.78
N ASN A 161 4.97 10.45 -11.20
CA ASN A 161 3.78 11.15 -11.66
C ASN A 161 3.40 12.32 -10.74
N HIS A 162 2.25 12.94 -10.98
CA HIS A 162 1.70 13.93 -10.07
C HIS A 162 1.28 13.27 -8.75
N HIS A 163 1.43 13.97 -7.65
CA HIS A 163 1.00 13.47 -6.34
C HIS A 163 -0.54 13.38 -6.28
N THR A 164 -1.21 14.41 -6.78
CA THR A 164 -2.68 14.46 -6.84
C THR A 164 -3.15 14.94 -8.20
N SER A 165 -4.46 14.85 -8.47
CA SER A 165 -5.08 15.35 -9.70
C SER A 165 -5.11 16.88 -9.81
N GLY A 166 -4.97 17.61 -8.69
CA GLY A 166 -5.14 19.07 -8.64
C GLY A 166 -3.86 19.88 -8.63
N VAL A 167 -2.72 19.26 -8.34
CA VAL A 167 -1.43 19.97 -8.17
C VAL A 167 -0.39 19.35 -9.08
N ARG A 168 0.12 20.16 -9.99
CA ARG A 168 1.11 19.71 -10.97
C ARG A 168 2.50 19.78 -10.37
N LYS A 169 3.27 18.67 -10.47
CA LYS A 169 4.63 18.54 -9.94
C LYS A 169 5.60 19.59 -10.50
N GLU A 170 5.41 20.04 -11.73
CA GLU A 170 6.24 21.02 -12.39
C GLU A 170 6.17 22.41 -11.74
N TRP A 171 5.16 22.68 -10.90
CA TRP A 171 4.99 23.98 -10.24
C TRP A 171 5.87 24.17 -9.01
N TYR A 172 6.31 23.06 -8.39
CA TYR A 172 7.00 23.13 -7.08
C TYR A 172 8.23 22.23 -6.98
N ARG A 173 8.35 21.19 -7.84
CA ARG A 173 9.47 20.24 -7.75
C ARG A 173 10.63 20.66 -8.64
N HIS A 174 11.84 20.56 -8.09
CA HIS A 174 13.11 20.84 -8.77
C HIS A 174 13.93 19.57 -9.04
N ASP A 175 13.47 18.38 -8.60
CA ASP A 175 14.19 17.11 -8.61
C ASP A 175 13.60 16.10 -9.64
N LEU A 176 12.75 16.55 -10.57
CA LEU A 176 12.00 15.69 -11.49
C LEU A 176 12.89 14.77 -12.33
N GLU A 177 14.01 15.30 -12.84
CA GLU A 177 14.92 14.52 -13.67
C GLU A 177 15.67 13.45 -12.86
N ASP A 178 15.96 13.70 -11.59
CA ASP A 178 16.62 12.73 -10.72
C ASP A 178 15.67 11.58 -10.35
N HIS A 179 14.40 11.87 -10.08
CA HIS A 179 13.38 10.85 -9.86
C HIS A 179 13.13 10.02 -11.13
N LYS A 180 13.11 10.66 -12.31
CA LYS A 180 12.94 9.98 -13.58
C LYS A 180 14.05 8.96 -13.89
N LYS A 181 15.31 9.29 -13.55
CA LYS A 181 16.46 8.38 -13.70
C LYS A 181 16.34 7.13 -12.78
N GLN A 182 15.55 7.22 -11.73
CA GLN A 182 15.35 6.15 -10.77
C GLN A 182 14.12 5.28 -11.06
N ASP A 183 13.51 5.40 -12.24
CA ASP A 183 12.35 4.61 -12.63
C ASP A 183 12.62 3.11 -12.49
N PRO A 184 11.93 2.41 -11.57
CA PRO A 184 12.15 0.98 -11.31
C PRO A 184 11.78 0.10 -12.52
N TYR A 185 10.84 0.56 -13.36
CA TYR A 185 10.49 -0.18 -14.58
C TYR A 185 11.67 -0.21 -15.56
N THR A 186 12.29 0.92 -15.82
CA THR A 186 13.46 1.01 -16.71
C THR A 186 14.63 0.18 -16.19
N LYS A 187 14.90 0.23 -14.89
CA LYS A 187 15.94 -0.59 -14.24
C LYS A 187 15.66 -2.08 -14.40
N LEU A 188 14.43 -2.52 -14.08
CA LEU A 188 14.05 -3.93 -14.20
C LEU A 188 14.15 -4.42 -15.65
N HIS A 189 13.64 -3.64 -16.60
CA HIS A 189 13.71 -3.98 -18.02
C HIS A 189 15.16 -4.21 -18.45
N GLN A 190 16.08 -3.31 -18.11
CA GLN A 190 17.50 -3.44 -18.42
C GLN A 190 18.12 -4.69 -17.76
N GLN A 191 17.79 -4.99 -16.51
CA GLN A 191 18.27 -6.17 -15.80
C GLN A 191 17.80 -7.47 -16.48
N LEU A 192 16.54 -7.52 -16.90
CA LEU A 192 15.98 -8.69 -17.58
C LEU A 192 16.64 -8.93 -18.93
N VAL A 193 16.84 -7.88 -19.73
CA VAL A 193 17.57 -7.97 -21.01
C VAL A 193 19.01 -8.43 -20.77
N ALA A 194 19.70 -7.85 -19.80
CA ALA A 194 21.08 -8.24 -19.45
C ALA A 194 21.18 -9.69 -18.96
N SER A 195 20.11 -10.22 -18.36
CA SER A 195 20.02 -11.64 -17.95
C SER A 195 19.68 -12.61 -19.09
N GLY A 196 19.50 -12.10 -20.31
CA GLY A 196 19.24 -12.90 -21.51
C GLY A 196 17.76 -13.10 -21.82
N ILE A 197 16.86 -12.35 -21.20
CA ILE A 197 15.44 -12.37 -21.58
C ILE A 197 15.27 -11.63 -22.92
N ASP A 198 14.55 -12.25 -23.85
CA ASP A 198 14.27 -11.67 -25.15
C ASP A 198 13.41 -10.41 -25.03
N ILE A 199 13.85 -9.34 -25.69
CA ILE A 199 13.12 -8.05 -25.74
C ILE A 199 11.71 -8.26 -26.31
N ALA A 200 11.55 -9.08 -27.34
CA ALA A 200 10.24 -9.36 -27.92
C ALA A 200 9.27 -9.98 -26.91
N LYS A 201 9.77 -10.77 -25.95
CA LYS A 201 8.95 -11.31 -24.86
C LYS A 201 8.54 -10.25 -23.85
N LEU A 202 9.40 -9.30 -23.56
CA LEU A 202 9.07 -8.16 -22.68
C LEU A 202 8.04 -7.26 -23.34
N ASP A 203 8.18 -6.97 -24.64
CA ASP A 203 7.23 -6.18 -25.43
C ASP A 203 5.85 -6.86 -25.48
N GLU A 204 5.79 -8.18 -25.64
CA GLU A 204 4.55 -8.96 -25.60
C GLU A 204 3.83 -8.79 -24.25
N ILE A 205 4.56 -8.92 -23.14
CA ILE A 205 4.01 -8.76 -21.77
C ILE A 205 3.49 -7.33 -21.56
N GLU A 206 4.27 -6.34 -21.98
CA GLU A 206 3.89 -4.92 -21.84
C GLU A 206 2.63 -4.60 -22.65
N ASN A 207 2.57 -5.05 -23.90
CA ASN A 207 1.40 -4.83 -24.76
C ASN A 207 0.15 -5.52 -24.22
N ALA A 208 0.27 -6.77 -23.75
CA ALA A 208 -0.84 -7.47 -23.11
C ALA A 208 -1.32 -6.75 -21.84
N ALA A 209 -0.41 -6.18 -21.04
CA ALA A 209 -0.78 -5.38 -19.86
C ALA A 209 -1.51 -4.08 -20.24
N LYS A 210 -1.01 -3.36 -21.27
CA LYS A 210 -1.65 -2.14 -21.80
C LYS A 210 -3.06 -2.41 -22.30
N GLU A 211 -3.22 -3.48 -23.08
CA GLU A 211 -4.55 -3.88 -23.58
C GLU A 211 -5.51 -4.22 -22.45
N LYS A 212 -5.07 -4.98 -21.46
CA LYS A 212 -5.88 -5.32 -20.29
C LYS A 212 -6.33 -4.07 -19.51
N VAL A 213 -5.43 -3.11 -19.32
CA VAL A 213 -5.76 -1.83 -18.66
C VAL A 213 -6.79 -1.06 -19.47
N ALA A 214 -6.64 -0.98 -20.80
CA ALA A 214 -7.60 -0.31 -21.68
C ALA A 214 -9.00 -0.94 -21.60
N GLN A 215 -9.09 -2.27 -21.62
CA GLN A 215 -10.36 -3.01 -21.46
C GLN A 215 -11.02 -2.73 -20.10
N HIS A 216 -10.23 -2.71 -19.02
CA HIS A 216 -10.77 -2.41 -17.68
C HIS A 216 -11.25 -0.96 -17.59
N LEU A 217 -10.52 -0.01 -18.17
CA LEU A 217 -10.95 1.39 -18.24
C LEU A 217 -12.27 1.53 -18.99
N GLU A 218 -12.38 0.89 -20.17
CA GLU A 218 -13.62 0.92 -20.95
C GLU A 218 -14.81 0.37 -20.15
N ARG A 219 -14.63 -0.77 -19.45
CA ARG A 219 -15.66 -1.33 -18.56
C ARG A 219 -16.05 -0.36 -17.46
N ALA A 220 -15.08 0.31 -16.83
CA ALA A 220 -15.34 1.28 -15.77
C ALA A 220 -16.13 2.50 -16.30
N LEU A 221 -15.80 3.00 -17.49
CA LEU A 221 -16.50 4.12 -18.13
C LEU A 221 -17.91 3.76 -18.54
N LYS A 222 -18.17 2.52 -18.94
CA LYS A 222 -19.51 2.02 -19.33
C LYS A 222 -20.37 1.57 -18.14
N ALA A 223 -19.81 1.47 -16.95
CA ALA A 223 -20.57 1.06 -15.77
C ALA A 223 -21.65 2.12 -15.44
N PRO A 224 -22.86 1.70 -15.05
CA PRO A 224 -23.93 2.64 -14.70
C PRO A 224 -23.54 3.51 -13.50
N ASP A 225 -24.00 4.75 -13.52
CA ASP A 225 -23.84 5.63 -12.35
C ASP A 225 -24.74 5.18 -11.20
N PRO A 226 -24.34 5.44 -9.93
CA PRO A 226 -25.20 5.18 -8.79
C PRO A 226 -26.51 5.96 -8.88
N VAL A 227 -27.56 5.37 -8.34
CA VAL A 227 -28.87 6.03 -8.19
C VAL A 227 -29.06 6.46 -6.73
N PRO A 228 -29.94 7.45 -6.44
CA PRO A 228 -30.14 7.94 -5.07
C PRO A 228 -30.48 6.87 -4.04
N SER A 229 -31.14 5.79 -4.44
CA SER A 229 -31.46 4.65 -3.55
C SER A 229 -30.22 3.89 -3.08
N ASP A 230 -29.11 3.94 -3.83
CA ASP A 230 -27.88 3.23 -3.45
C ASP A 230 -27.25 3.82 -2.19
N LEU A 231 -27.60 5.08 -1.84
CA LEU A 231 -27.17 5.72 -0.61
C LEU A 231 -27.60 4.94 0.65
N PHE A 232 -28.69 4.20 0.56
CA PHE A 232 -29.27 3.44 1.66
C PHE A 232 -29.00 1.94 1.58
N THR A 233 -28.11 1.54 0.68
CA THR A 233 -27.71 0.14 0.51
C THR A 233 -26.33 -0.11 1.08
N HIS A 234 -26.15 -1.24 1.72
CA HIS A 234 -24.84 -1.65 2.26
C HIS A 234 -24.25 -0.74 3.37
N ASP A 235 -25.07 0.06 4.04
CA ASP A 235 -24.64 0.95 5.11
C ASP A 235 -24.13 0.18 6.33
N PHE A 236 -24.71 -0.99 6.56
CA PHE A 236 -24.35 -1.88 7.67
C PHE A 236 -24.07 -3.29 7.15
N ALA A 237 -23.15 -3.97 7.81
CA ALA A 237 -23.00 -5.39 7.60
C ALA A 237 -24.30 -6.13 8.04
N PRO A 238 -24.74 -7.18 7.32
CA PRO A 238 -25.86 -8.00 7.78
C PRO A 238 -25.53 -8.55 9.17
N THR A 239 -26.24 -8.08 10.18
CA THR A 239 -26.11 -8.59 11.55
C THR A 239 -27.24 -9.59 11.79
N MET A 240 -26.89 -10.86 11.85
CA MET A 240 -27.80 -11.88 12.36
C MET A 240 -27.74 -11.79 13.89
N ILE A 241 -28.70 -11.12 14.48
CA ILE A 241 -28.95 -11.18 15.93
C ILE A 241 -29.78 -12.45 16.14
N THR A 242 -29.14 -13.49 16.62
CA THR A 242 -29.82 -14.71 17.09
C THR A 242 -30.07 -14.60 18.59
#